data_f8d19bf518db4bab50b4fd8854c952e5
#
_entry.id   f8d19bf518db4bab50b4fd8854c952e5
#
_cell.length_a   1.000
_cell.length_b   1.000
_cell.length_c   1.000
_cell.angle_alpha   90.00
_cell.angle_beta   90.00
_cell.angle_gamma   90.00
#
_symmetry.space_group_name_H-M   'P 1'
#
loop_
_entity.id
_entity.type
_entity.pdbx_description
1 polymer ?
#
loop_
_entity_poly.entity_id
_entity_poly.type
_entity_poly.pdbx_seq_one_letter_code
_entity_poly.pdbx_strand_id
1 'polypeptide(L)'
;TSGETLNTSQWTVIPALTKSIVIDRAQNDLLLNINGMYQANNGAANNTGGITSTIGFFVNDQLIDVKPLYLDFQSSCSYRQFMIYGIAKNLSPGTHTVKFAIRNISAPNISGLTVTYGGPNSSCSSLSGFESAMSSTITINQPYSF
;
A
#
# COMPACT_ATOMS: atom_id res chain seq x y z
N THR A 1 5.45 13.68 9.09
CA THR A 1 5.93 13.10 7.81
C THR A 1 5.02 13.42 6.61
N SER A 2 3.99 14.25 6.79
CA SER A 2 3.24 14.81 5.67
C SER A 2 4.12 15.78 4.90
N GLY A 3 4.08 15.72 3.56
CA GLY A 3 4.85 16.63 2.71
C GLY A 3 6.15 16.06 2.12
N GLU A 4 6.49 14.78 2.39
CA GLU A 4 7.57 14.10 1.67
C GLU A 4 7.17 13.95 0.20
N THR A 5 8.02 14.38 -0.71
CA THR A 5 7.81 14.18 -2.14
C THR A 5 8.12 12.72 -2.50
N LEU A 6 7.30 12.15 -3.38
CA LEU A 6 7.47 10.76 -3.84
C LEU A 6 8.86 10.58 -4.47
N ASN A 7 9.67 9.76 -3.82
CA ASN A 7 11.00 9.39 -4.28
C ASN A 7 10.99 7.90 -4.67
N THR A 8 11.08 7.61 -5.96
CA THR A 8 11.04 6.24 -6.50
C THR A 8 12.26 5.40 -6.16
N SER A 9 13.33 5.98 -5.60
CA SER A 9 14.44 5.20 -5.05
C SER A 9 14.13 4.60 -3.67
N GLN A 10 13.13 5.13 -2.98
CA GLN A 10 12.70 4.69 -1.64
C GLN A 10 11.31 4.03 -1.64
N TRP A 11 10.44 4.46 -2.55
CA TRP A 11 9.07 4.02 -2.65
C TRP A 11 8.83 3.26 -3.95
N THR A 12 8.21 2.11 -3.86
CA THR A 12 7.72 1.36 -5.02
C THR A 12 6.25 1.67 -5.21
N VAL A 13 5.93 2.44 -6.25
CA VAL A 13 4.54 2.75 -6.62
C VAL A 13 3.85 1.48 -7.10
N ILE A 14 2.56 1.33 -6.74
CA ILE A 14 1.68 0.28 -7.24
C ILE A 14 0.92 0.86 -8.45
N PRO A 15 1.39 0.65 -9.70
CA PRO A 15 0.86 1.41 -10.85
C PRO A 15 -0.62 1.13 -11.12
N ALA A 16 -1.05 -0.12 -10.94
CA ALA A 16 -2.44 -0.53 -11.16
C ALA A 16 -3.45 0.15 -10.22
N LEU A 17 -2.98 0.74 -9.12
CA LEU A 17 -3.82 1.44 -8.15
C LEU A 17 -3.75 2.96 -8.27
N THR A 18 -2.98 3.49 -9.21
CA THR A 18 -2.94 4.94 -9.49
C THR A 18 -4.28 5.41 -10.07
N LYS A 19 -4.84 6.46 -9.49
CA LYS A 19 -6.15 7.00 -9.88
C LYS A 19 -6.11 8.51 -10.05
N SER A 20 -6.86 9.00 -11.04
CA SER A 20 -7.19 10.42 -11.18
C SER A 20 -8.56 10.68 -10.55
N ILE A 21 -8.66 11.74 -9.75
CA ILE A 21 -9.89 12.18 -9.10
C ILE A 21 -10.14 13.65 -9.39
N VAL A 22 -11.41 14.06 -9.34
CA VAL A 22 -11.82 15.47 -9.47
C VAL A 22 -12.43 15.91 -8.15
N ILE A 23 -11.96 17.04 -7.65
CA ILE A 23 -12.47 17.72 -6.48
C ILE A 23 -13.22 18.98 -6.94
N ASP A 24 -14.48 19.10 -6.59
CA ASP A 24 -15.31 20.24 -6.98
C ASP A 24 -15.32 21.35 -5.92
N ARG A 25 -15.02 21.02 -4.66
CA ARG A 25 -15.13 21.93 -3.52
C ARG A 25 -13.92 21.88 -2.62
N ALA A 26 -13.48 23.04 -2.14
CA ALA A 26 -12.34 23.15 -1.25
C ALA A 26 -12.55 22.46 0.11
N GLN A 27 -13.83 22.40 0.60
CA GLN A 27 -14.17 21.62 1.77
C GLN A 27 -14.45 20.18 1.34
N ASN A 28 -13.54 19.27 1.63
CA ASN A 28 -13.64 17.87 1.27
C ASN A 28 -12.84 16.99 2.23
N ASP A 29 -13.30 15.75 2.37
CA ASP A 29 -12.61 14.67 3.05
C ASP A 29 -12.52 13.48 2.10
N LEU A 30 -11.34 12.92 1.95
CA LEU A 30 -11.09 11.72 1.16
C LEU A 30 -10.70 10.58 2.07
N LEU A 31 -11.41 9.46 1.94
CA LEU A 31 -11.00 8.19 2.52
C LEU A 31 -10.36 7.36 1.43
N LEU A 32 -9.07 7.07 1.60
CA LEU A 32 -8.27 6.28 0.69
C LEU A 32 -8.12 4.88 1.27
N ASN A 33 -8.74 3.90 0.64
CA ASN A 33 -8.65 2.50 1.07
C ASN A 33 -7.76 1.72 0.13
N ILE A 34 -6.89 0.89 0.70
CA ILE A 34 -6.16 -0.15 0.00
C ILE A 34 -6.34 -1.46 0.75
N ASN A 35 -6.67 -2.51 0.04
CA ASN A 35 -6.79 -3.85 0.60
C ASN A 35 -6.18 -4.87 -0.35
N GLY A 36 -5.82 -6.01 0.22
CA GLY A 36 -5.22 -7.08 -0.56
C GLY A 36 -4.43 -8.02 0.31
N MET A 37 -3.54 -8.74 -0.34
CA MET A 37 -2.68 -9.69 0.31
C MET A 37 -1.22 -9.39 -0.02
N TYR A 38 -0.34 -9.64 0.94
CA TYR A 38 1.08 -9.73 0.68
C TYR A 38 1.61 -11.05 1.24
N GLN A 39 2.61 -11.57 0.59
CA GLN A 39 3.22 -12.85 0.92
C GLN A 39 4.73 -12.77 0.82
N ALA A 40 5.38 -13.57 1.63
CA ALA A 40 6.82 -13.69 1.62
C ALA A 40 7.22 -15.16 1.49
N ASN A 41 8.17 -15.45 0.61
CA ASN A 41 8.97 -16.65 0.70
C ASN A 41 10.24 -16.31 1.49
N ASN A 42 10.41 -16.93 2.65
CA ASN A 42 11.53 -16.68 3.53
C ASN A 42 12.70 -17.65 3.33
N GLY A 43 12.68 -18.42 2.23
CA GLY A 43 13.77 -19.33 1.84
C GLY A 43 13.80 -20.67 2.57
N ALA A 44 13.36 -20.77 3.83
CA ALA A 44 13.32 -22.00 4.58
C ALA A 44 12.30 -21.96 5.74
N ALA A 45 11.71 -23.12 6.05
CA ALA A 45 10.65 -23.23 7.07
C ALA A 45 11.11 -22.82 8.49
N ASN A 46 12.39 -22.83 8.76
CA ASN A 46 12.95 -22.55 10.10
C ASN A 46 13.39 -21.10 10.29
N ASN A 47 13.26 -20.26 9.26
CA ASN A 47 13.56 -18.85 9.39
C ASN A 47 12.49 -18.17 10.26
N THR A 48 12.95 -17.47 11.28
CA THR A 48 12.09 -16.70 12.19
C THR A 48 12.22 -15.21 11.92
N GLY A 49 11.32 -14.43 12.49
CA GLY A 49 11.29 -12.98 12.33
C GLY A 49 10.18 -12.55 11.39
N GLY A 50 10.32 -11.40 10.78
CA GLY A 50 9.29 -10.86 9.90
C GLY A 50 9.79 -9.66 9.11
N ILE A 51 8.93 -9.16 8.24
CA ILE A 51 9.19 -7.98 7.45
C ILE A 51 8.27 -6.84 7.88
N THR A 52 8.85 -5.68 8.08
CA THR A 52 8.11 -4.43 8.29
C THR A 52 8.15 -3.61 7.01
N SER A 53 6.99 -3.27 6.51
CA SER A 53 6.80 -2.39 5.36
C SER A 53 5.90 -1.22 5.73
N THR A 54 5.81 -0.26 4.84
CA THR A 54 4.94 0.90 5.01
C THR A 54 4.18 1.14 3.71
N ILE A 55 2.89 1.40 3.81
CA ILE A 55 2.11 1.93 2.69
C ILE A 55 2.02 3.45 2.83
N GLY A 56 2.43 4.16 1.79
CA GLY A 56 2.30 5.60 1.63
C GLY A 56 1.13 5.93 0.71
N PHE A 57 0.37 6.93 1.11
CA PHE A 57 -0.72 7.52 0.34
C PHE A 57 -0.25 8.88 -0.17
N PHE A 58 -0.21 9.03 -1.49
CA PHE A 58 0.28 10.22 -2.16
C PHE A 58 -0.82 10.90 -2.95
N VAL A 59 -0.90 12.22 -2.84
CA VAL A 59 -1.71 13.07 -3.72
C VAL A 59 -0.77 14.04 -4.42
N ASN A 60 -0.81 14.07 -5.74
CA ASN A 60 0.10 14.87 -6.58
C ASN A 60 1.57 14.70 -6.18
N ASP A 61 1.96 13.45 -5.94
CA ASP A 61 3.31 13.06 -5.51
C ASP A 61 3.76 13.60 -4.13
N GLN A 62 2.83 14.11 -3.33
CA GLN A 62 3.09 14.50 -1.95
C GLN A 62 2.52 13.45 -0.99
N LEU A 63 3.32 12.98 -0.04
CA LEU A 63 2.90 12.04 0.99
C LEU A 63 1.91 12.72 1.93
N ILE A 64 0.70 12.18 2.01
CA ILE A 64 -0.36 12.73 2.87
C ILE A 64 -0.62 11.88 4.10
N ASP A 65 -0.41 10.58 4.00
CA ASP A 65 -0.58 9.65 5.11
C ASP A 65 0.32 8.42 4.91
N VAL A 66 0.60 7.71 5.98
CA VAL A 66 1.46 6.52 5.97
C VAL A 66 1.03 5.54 7.05
N LYS A 67 0.99 4.25 6.71
CA LYS A 67 0.60 3.18 7.64
C LYS A 67 1.58 2.01 7.57
N PRO A 68 1.96 1.44 8.72
CA PRO A 68 2.84 0.28 8.76
C PRO A 68 2.10 -1.01 8.42
N LEU A 69 2.86 -1.95 7.85
CA LEU A 69 2.50 -3.34 7.65
C LEU A 69 3.56 -4.23 8.30
N TYR A 70 3.14 -5.31 8.92
CA TYR A 70 4.05 -6.31 9.45
C TYR A 70 3.61 -7.72 9.04
N LEU A 71 4.53 -8.51 8.54
CA LEU A 71 4.34 -9.92 8.21
C LEU A 71 5.32 -10.76 9.01
N ASP A 72 4.79 -11.56 9.92
CA ASP A 72 5.55 -12.53 10.70
C ASP A 72 5.74 -13.83 9.91
N PHE A 73 6.94 -14.40 9.98
CA PHE A 73 7.25 -15.64 9.29
C PHE A 73 6.85 -16.84 10.14
N GLN A 74 5.76 -17.49 9.77
CA GLN A 74 5.25 -18.69 10.42
C GLN A 74 5.59 -19.96 9.66
N SER A 75 5.99 -19.83 8.40
CA SER A 75 6.36 -20.92 7.51
C SER A 75 7.26 -20.38 6.40
N SER A 76 7.77 -21.24 5.52
CA SER A 76 8.55 -20.81 4.36
C SER A 76 7.78 -19.88 3.41
N CYS A 77 6.43 -19.99 3.41
CA CYS A 77 5.53 -19.16 2.61
C CYS A 77 4.45 -18.56 3.52
N SER A 78 4.77 -17.44 4.13
CA SER A 78 3.84 -16.71 4.98
C SER A 78 3.07 -15.66 4.15
N TYR A 79 1.82 -15.44 4.49
CA TYR A 79 0.99 -14.43 3.85
C TYR A 79 0.08 -13.74 4.86
N ARG A 80 -0.32 -12.51 4.52
CA ARG A 80 -1.25 -11.73 5.34
C ARG A 80 -2.15 -10.88 4.45
N GLN A 81 -3.43 -10.91 4.78
CA GLN A 81 -4.39 -9.95 4.24
C GLN A 81 -4.29 -8.64 5.02
N PHE A 82 -4.45 -7.54 4.33
CA PHE A 82 -4.49 -6.22 4.93
C PHE A 82 -5.63 -5.38 4.36
N MET A 83 -6.13 -4.47 5.17
CA MET A 83 -7.04 -3.41 4.80
C MET A 83 -6.59 -2.15 5.54
N ILE A 84 -6.19 -1.14 4.80
CA ILE A 84 -5.55 0.06 5.34
C ILE A 84 -6.21 1.29 4.76
N TYR A 85 -6.40 2.27 5.62
CA TYR A 85 -7.02 3.55 5.28
C TYR A 85 -6.02 4.70 5.46
N GLY A 86 -5.99 5.60 4.48
CA GLY A 86 -5.40 6.93 4.59
C GLY A 86 -6.48 8.00 4.46
N ILE A 87 -6.21 9.18 4.97
CA ILE A 87 -7.12 10.32 4.93
C ILE A 87 -6.43 11.51 4.32
N ALA A 88 -7.09 12.14 3.32
CA ALA A 88 -6.73 13.45 2.80
C ALA A 88 -7.88 14.43 3.07
N LYS A 89 -7.56 15.70 3.32
CA LYS A 89 -8.55 16.73 3.62
C LYS A 89 -8.26 18.02 2.89
N ASN A 90 -9.32 18.74 2.54
CA ASN A 90 -9.24 20.10 2.03
C ASN A 90 -8.32 20.24 0.81
N LEU A 91 -8.39 19.28 -0.12
CA LEU A 91 -7.73 19.42 -1.39
C LEU A 91 -8.36 20.58 -2.18
N SER A 92 -7.57 21.32 -2.92
CA SER A 92 -8.09 22.39 -3.79
C SER A 92 -9.03 21.81 -4.85
N PRO A 93 -10.04 22.56 -5.30
CA PRO A 93 -10.80 22.16 -6.49
C PRO A 93 -9.89 21.92 -7.69
N GLY A 94 -10.21 20.89 -8.47
CA GLY A 94 -9.43 20.49 -9.64
C GLY A 94 -9.15 19.00 -9.69
N THR A 95 -8.30 18.62 -10.64
CA THR A 95 -7.88 17.23 -10.84
C THR A 95 -6.66 16.90 -10.02
N HIS A 96 -6.69 15.77 -9.32
CA HIS A 96 -5.60 15.27 -8.50
C HIS A 96 -5.26 13.83 -8.88
N THR A 97 -3.99 13.47 -8.77
CA THR A 97 -3.52 12.10 -8.94
C THR A 97 -3.27 11.48 -7.58
N VAL A 98 -3.93 10.35 -7.31
CA VAL A 98 -3.71 9.54 -6.09
C VAL A 98 -2.87 8.34 -6.44
N LYS A 99 -1.81 8.12 -5.66
CA LYS A 99 -0.91 6.97 -5.77
C LYS A 99 -0.78 6.26 -4.44
N PHE A 100 -0.60 4.97 -4.51
CA PHE A 100 -0.25 4.11 -3.39
C PHE A 100 1.14 3.56 -3.63
N ALA A 101 2.00 3.61 -2.64
CA ALA A 101 3.37 3.13 -2.75
C ALA A 101 3.79 2.37 -1.50
N ILE A 102 4.73 1.46 -1.66
CA ILE A 102 5.27 0.62 -0.59
C ILE A 102 6.74 0.94 -0.38
N ARG A 103 7.14 0.98 0.89
CA ARG A 103 8.53 1.07 1.31
C ARG A 103 8.83 -0.02 2.33
N ASN A 104 9.84 -0.85 2.07
CA ASN A 104 10.35 -1.80 3.05
C ASN A 104 11.18 -1.05 4.09
N ILE A 105 10.84 -1.23 5.37
CA ILE A 105 11.52 -0.57 6.49
C ILE A 105 12.59 -1.48 7.08
N SER A 106 12.22 -2.75 7.31
CA SER A 106 13.11 -3.75 7.89
C SER A 106 12.77 -5.12 7.36
N ALA A 107 13.79 -5.84 6.95
CA ALA A 107 13.71 -7.24 6.57
C ALA A 107 14.93 -7.97 7.12
N PRO A 108 14.80 -9.24 7.56
CA PRO A 108 15.93 -10.03 7.96
C PRO A 108 16.84 -10.32 6.76
N ASN A 109 18.13 -10.47 7.01
CA ASN A 109 19.10 -10.86 5.99
C ASN A 109 18.98 -12.37 5.72
N ILE A 110 18.01 -12.73 4.91
CA ILE A 110 17.72 -14.14 4.55
C ILE A 110 17.96 -14.30 3.06
N SER A 111 18.82 -15.26 2.69
CA SER A 111 19.03 -15.60 1.29
C SER A 111 17.76 -16.14 0.66
N GLY A 112 17.40 -15.59 -0.50
CA GLY A 112 16.19 -15.98 -1.23
C GLY A 112 14.87 -15.40 -0.69
N LEU A 113 14.92 -14.48 0.29
CA LEU A 113 13.74 -13.78 0.72
C LEU A 113 13.11 -12.98 -0.44
N THR A 114 11.86 -13.29 -0.76
CA THR A 114 11.06 -12.53 -1.72
C THR A 114 9.75 -12.12 -1.10
N VAL A 115 9.32 -10.89 -1.36
CA VAL A 115 8.05 -10.35 -0.89
C VAL A 115 7.24 -9.85 -2.07
N THR A 116 5.98 -10.27 -2.14
CA THR A 116 5.05 -9.90 -3.21
C THR A 116 3.83 -9.22 -2.60
N TYR A 117 3.51 -8.07 -3.14
CA TYR A 117 2.33 -7.28 -2.77
C TYR A 117 1.32 -7.33 -3.92
N GLY A 118 0.15 -7.92 -3.66
CA GLY A 118 -0.92 -8.02 -4.65
C GLY A 118 -0.52 -8.86 -5.88
N GLY A 119 -0.54 -10.15 -5.73
CA GLY A 119 -0.20 -11.11 -6.76
C GLY A 119 0.42 -12.36 -6.17
N PRO A 120 0.49 -13.46 -6.93
CA PRO A 120 1.12 -14.68 -6.45
C PRO A 120 2.62 -14.49 -6.30
N ASN A 121 3.18 -15.04 -5.24
CA ASN A 121 4.62 -15.19 -5.11
C ASN A 121 5.04 -16.45 -5.88
N SER A 122 5.92 -16.30 -6.87
CA SER A 122 6.33 -17.40 -7.77
C SER A 122 7.02 -18.56 -7.03
N SER A 123 7.56 -18.29 -5.86
CA SER A 123 8.22 -19.31 -5.01
C SER A 123 7.26 -19.91 -3.96
N CYS A 124 6.01 -19.49 -3.94
CA CYS A 124 4.96 -19.97 -3.04
C CYS A 124 3.74 -20.41 -3.85
N SER A 125 3.38 -21.66 -3.76
CA SER A 125 2.24 -22.23 -4.50
C SER A 125 0.91 -22.16 -3.78
N SER A 126 0.85 -21.52 -2.61
CA SER A 126 -0.32 -21.56 -1.73
C SER A 126 -1.47 -20.64 -2.13
N LEU A 127 -1.21 -19.60 -2.92
CA LEU A 127 -2.22 -18.65 -3.34
C LEU A 127 -2.14 -18.38 -4.84
N SER A 128 -3.28 -18.37 -5.51
CA SER A 128 -3.40 -17.97 -6.91
C SER A 128 -3.39 -16.45 -7.06
N GLY A 129 -3.34 -15.97 -8.30
CA GLY A 129 -3.44 -14.55 -8.59
C GLY A 129 -4.77 -13.94 -8.16
N PHE A 130 -5.83 -14.75 -8.06
CA PHE A 130 -7.15 -14.29 -7.66
C PHE A 130 -7.21 -14.00 -6.15
N GLU A 131 -6.78 -14.92 -5.29
CA GLU A 131 -6.79 -14.74 -3.83
C GLU A 131 -5.77 -13.70 -3.35
N SER A 132 -4.71 -13.48 -4.11
CA SER A 132 -3.63 -12.54 -3.76
C SER A 132 -3.82 -11.14 -4.35
N ALA A 133 -4.94 -10.88 -5.05
CA ALA A 133 -5.21 -9.60 -5.68
C ALA A 133 -5.22 -8.44 -4.67
N MET A 134 -4.88 -7.27 -5.17
CA MET A 134 -4.90 -6.01 -4.42
C MET A 134 -5.87 -5.03 -5.11
N SER A 135 -6.59 -4.25 -4.33
CA SER A 135 -7.51 -3.24 -4.84
C SER A 135 -7.47 -1.97 -4.00
N SER A 136 -7.97 -0.88 -4.56
CA SER A 136 -8.12 0.39 -3.84
C SER A 136 -9.48 1.02 -4.12
N THR A 137 -9.99 1.74 -3.13
CA THR A 137 -11.22 2.53 -3.23
C THR A 137 -10.95 3.92 -2.68
N ILE A 138 -11.45 4.95 -3.35
CA ILE A 138 -11.39 6.34 -2.90
C ILE A 138 -12.82 6.82 -2.72
N THR A 139 -13.16 7.21 -1.50
CA THR A 139 -14.44 7.83 -1.17
C THR A 139 -14.22 9.32 -0.97
N ILE A 140 -14.95 10.15 -1.70
CA ILE A 140 -14.86 11.61 -1.66
C ILE A 140 -16.13 12.15 -1.03
N ASN A 141 -16.01 12.84 0.09
CA ASN A 141 -17.08 13.56 0.74
C ASN A 141 -16.88 15.07 0.53
N GLN A 142 -17.85 15.71 -0.13
CA GLN A 142 -17.84 17.14 -0.44
C GLN A 142 -19.17 17.74 0.03
N PRO A 143 -19.30 18.11 1.32
CA PRO A 143 -20.56 18.57 1.86
C PRO A 143 -21.07 19.84 1.18
N TYR A 144 -22.38 19.94 1.00
CA TYR A 144 -23.04 21.15 0.55
C TYR A 144 -23.25 22.06 1.75
N SER A 145 -22.79 23.30 1.67
CA SER A 145 -23.25 24.34 2.57
C SER A 145 -24.59 24.88 2.02
N PHE A 146 -25.57 24.83 2.85
CA PHE A 146 -26.88 25.41 2.56
C PHE A 146 -26.93 26.87 3.10
#